data_0a3520f6f0e8ea4b8f051d1c754b493a
#
_entry.id   0a3520f6f0e8ea4b8f051d1c754b493a
#
_cell.length_a   1.000
_cell.length_b   1.000
_cell.length_c   1.000
_cell.angle_alpha   90.00
_cell.angle_beta   90.00
_cell.angle_gamma   90.00
#
_symmetry.space_group_name_H-M   'P 1'
#
loop_
_entity.id
_entity.type
_entity.pdbx_description
1 polymer ?
#
loop_
_entity_poly.entity_id
_entity_poly.type
_entity_poly.pdbx_seq_one_letter_code
_entity_poly.pdbx_strand_id
1 'polypeptide(L)'
;MELRLPSVEQLRTVYDRDLKEAFPAAELKPLRNIEKSWAEGWYKPYCLFDGDNIVGEAFLWLGHPGWALLDYLCVSSIRRNGGVGASILEKLRERGNQAYVIILTAYDWVDIE
;
A
#
# COMPACT_ATOMS: atom_id res chain seq x y z
N MET A 1 -10.71 11.83 -3.08
CA MET A 1 -10.09 10.49 -3.04
C MET A 1 -10.06 9.97 -1.61
N GLU A 2 -10.24 8.68 -1.44
CA GLU A 2 -10.33 8.07 -0.13
C GLU A 2 -9.40 6.87 -0.01
N LEU A 3 -8.66 6.79 1.09
CA LEU A 3 -7.81 5.63 1.41
C LEU A 3 -8.62 4.66 2.25
N ARG A 4 -8.90 3.47 1.71
CA ARG A 4 -9.67 2.44 2.41
C ARG A 4 -9.28 1.04 1.95
N LEU A 5 -9.74 0.04 2.69
CA LEU A 5 -9.46 -1.35 2.34
C LEU A 5 -10.30 -1.76 1.13
N PRO A 6 -9.72 -2.51 0.19
CA PRO A 6 -10.45 -3.03 -0.96
C PRO A 6 -11.24 -4.28 -0.59
N SER A 7 -12.06 -4.77 -1.50
CA SER A 7 -12.53 -6.15 -1.43
C SER A 7 -11.38 -7.09 -1.81
N VAL A 8 -11.54 -8.39 -1.53
CA VAL A 8 -10.55 -9.38 -1.93
C VAL A 8 -10.38 -9.40 -3.45
N GLU A 9 -11.46 -9.28 -4.18
CA GLU A 9 -11.41 -9.24 -5.65
C GLU A 9 -10.67 -8.01 -6.16
N GLN A 10 -10.92 -6.86 -5.56
CA GLN A 10 -10.21 -5.64 -5.91
C GLN A 10 -8.71 -5.75 -5.60
N LEU A 11 -8.37 -6.37 -4.47
CA LEU A 11 -6.97 -6.62 -4.14
C LEU A 11 -6.28 -7.44 -5.22
N ARG A 12 -6.92 -8.51 -5.67
CA ARG A 12 -6.37 -9.36 -6.72
C ARG A 12 -6.17 -8.60 -8.02
N THR A 13 -7.13 -7.75 -8.35
CA THR A 13 -7.05 -6.93 -9.57
C THR A 13 -5.87 -5.97 -9.52
N VAL A 14 -5.70 -5.23 -8.43
CA VAL A 14 -4.61 -4.24 -8.34
C VAL A 14 -3.25 -4.90 -8.15
N TYR A 15 -3.21 -6.07 -7.51
CA TYR A 15 -1.97 -6.83 -7.42
C TYR A 15 -1.44 -7.18 -8.82
N ASP A 16 -2.31 -7.68 -9.69
CA ASP A 16 -1.93 -8.04 -11.06
C ASP A 16 -1.64 -6.83 -11.94
N ARG A 17 -2.46 -5.77 -11.80
CA ARG A 17 -2.34 -4.59 -12.65
C ARG A 17 -1.19 -3.68 -12.24
N ASP A 18 -1.06 -3.41 -10.93
CA ASP A 18 -0.17 -2.36 -10.44
C ASP A 18 1.09 -2.90 -9.76
N LEU A 19 0.96 -3.84 -8.83
CA LEU A 19 2.11 -4.32 -8.06
C LEU A 19 3.07 -5.14 -8.91
N LYS A 20 2.56 -6.02 -9.76
CA LYS A 20 3.42 -6.81 -10.64
C LYS A 20 4.17 -5.95 -11.65
N GLU A 21 3.60 -4.82 -12.05
CA GLU A 21 4.26 -3.88 -12.93
C GLU A 21 5.35 -3.10 -12.20
N ALA A 22 5.06 -2.67 -10.97
CA ALA A 22 5.93 -1.76 -10.23
C ALA A 22 7.11 -2.45 -9.54
N PHE A 23 6.97 -3.72 -9.19
CA PHE A 23 7.98 -4.43 -8.38
C PHE A 23 8.46 -5.70 -9.07
N PRO A 24 9.79 -5.98 -9.02
CA PRO A 24 10.33 -7.24 -9.50
C PRO A 24 9.73 -8.44 -8.74
N ALA A 25 9.60 -9.57 -9.43
CA ALA A 25 9.02 -10.78 -8.81
C ALA A 25 9.76 -11.19 -7.54
N ALA A 26 11.07 -10.98 -7.48
CA ALA A 26 11.87 -11.34 -6.31
C ALA A 26 11.56 -10.50 -5.07
N GLU A 27 11.00 -9.30 -5.25
CA GLU A 27 10.68 -8.38 -4.16
C GLU A 27 9.19 -8.40 -3.81
N LEU A 28 8.38 -9.12 -4.57
CA LEU A 28 6.94 -9.10 -4.43
C LEU A 28 6.46 -10.30 -3.63
N LYS A 29 5.79 -10.04 -2.51
CA LYS A 29 5.16 -11.10 -1.72
C LYS A 29 4.09 -11.82 -2.56
N PRO A 30 3.99 -13.14 -2.47
CA PRO A 30 2.88 -13.84 -3.12
C PRO A 30 1.53 -13.32 -2.65
N LEU A 31 0.59 -13.17 -3.56
CA LEU A 31 -0.74 -12.67 -3.23
C LEU A 31 -1.42 -13.47 -2.11
N ARG A 32 -1.27 -14.81 -2.14
CA ARG A 32 -1.85 -15.67 -1.11
C ARG A 32 -1.34 -15.35 0.29
N ASN A 33 -0.09 -14.90 0.40
CA ASN A 33 0.50 -14.53 1.69
C ASN A 33 -0.08 -13.20 2.18
N ILE A 34 -0.30 -12.25 1.28
CA ILE A 34 -0.96 -10.97 1.61
C ILE A 34 -2.39 -11.23 2.07
N GLU A 35 -3.14 -12.05 1.34
CA GLU A 35 -4.52 -12.37 1.69
C GLU A 35 -4.60 -13.07 3.05
N LYS A 36 -3.71 -14.02 3.31
CA LYS A 36 -3.67 -14.73 4.59
C LYS A 36 -3.36 -13.77 5.74
N SER A 37 -2.33 -12.94 5.59
CA SER A 37 -1.94 -11.98 6.62
C SER A 37 -3.03 -10.95 6.90
N TRP A 38 -3.74 -10.55 5.87
CA TRP A 38 -4.89 -9.65 6.00
C TRP A 38 -6.01 -10.32 6.79
N ALA A 39 -6.33 -11.58 6.45
CA ALA A 39 -7.35 -12.33 7.18
C ALA A 39 -6.98 -12.52 8.64
N GLU A 40 -5.70 -12.63 8.96
CA GLU A 40 -5.19 -12.78 10.32
C GLU A 40 -5.10 -11.46 11.09
N GLY A 41 -5.30 -10.33 10.41
CA GLY A 41 -5.41 -9.02 11.07
C GLY A 41 -4.11 -8.23 11.21
N TRP A 42 -2.99 -8.72 10.65
CA TRP A 42 -1.71 -8.02 10.80
C TRP A 42 -1.13 -7.50 9.48
N TYR A 43 -1.98 -7.41 8.47
CA TYR A 43 -1.64 -6.78 7.19
C TYR A 43 -2.84 -6.00 6.69
N LYS A 44 -2.63 -4.78 6.21
CA LYS A 44 -3.71 -3.94 5.69
C LYS A 44 -3.33 -3.39 4.32
N PRO A 45 -3.88 -3.97 3.24
CA PRO A 45 -3.58 -3.54 1.88
C PRO A 45 -4.46 -2.36 1.45
N TYR A 46 -4.22 -1.20 2.03
CA TYR A 46 -5.00 -0.01 1.70
C TYR A 46 -4.86 0.36 0.24
N CYS A 47 -5.97 0.84 -0.34
CA CYS A 47 -6.01 1.36 -1.69
C CYS A 47 -6.58 2.77 -1.67
N LEU A 48 -6.09 3.61 -2.57
CA LEU A 48 -6.64 4.94 -2.77
C LEU A 48 -7.69 4.88 -3.86
N PHE A 49 -8.91 5.24 -3.50
CA PHE A 49 -10.06 5.23 -4.39
C PHE A 49 -10.37 6.63 -4.87
N ASP A 50 -10.60 6.74 -6.17
CA ASP A 50 -11.20 7.92 -6.80
C ASP A 50 -12.58 7.47 -7.28
N GLY A 51 -13.61 7.73 -6.47
CA GLY A 51 -14.91 7.09 -6.66
C GLY A 51 -14.78 5.58 -6.47
N ASP A 52 -15.13 4.83 -7.51
CA ASP A 52 -15.01 3.36 -7.50
C ASP A 52 -13.69 2.85 -8.09
N ASN A 53 -12.85 3.76 -8.60
CA ASN A 53 -11.60 3.38 -9.25
C ASN A 53 -10.45 3.42 -8.26
N ILE A 54 -9.62 2.38 -8.29
CA ILE A 54 -8.40 2.36 -7.49
C ILE A 54 -7.27 2.96 -8.31
N VAL A 55 -6.65 4.01 -7.76
CA VAL A 55 -5.61 4.78 -8.45
C VAL A 55 -4.23 4.65 -7.79
N GLY A 56 -4.17 4.00 -6.65
CA GLY A 56 -2.91 3.74 -5.97
C GLY A 56 -3.09 2.79 -4.80
N GLU A 57 -1.98 2.30 -4.26
CA GLU A 57 -1.98 1.32 -3.16
C GLU A 57 -0.93 1.69 -2.12
N ALA A 58 -1.27 1.42 -0.86
CA ALA A 58 -0.34 1.54 0.26
C ALA A 58 -0.58 0.36 1.19
N PHE A 59 0.28 -0.65 1.11
CA PHE A 59 0.12 -1.87 1.89
C PHE A 59 0.94 -1.77 3.17
N LEU A 60 0.28 -1.95 4.30
CA LEU A 60 0.88 -1.85 5.63
C LEU A 60 1.01 -3.20 6.30
N TRP A 61 2.19 -3.48 6.82
CA TRP A 61 2.44 -4.63 7.68
C TRP A 61 2.37 -4.17 9.14
N LEU A 62 1.58 -4.87 9.94
CA LEU A 62 1.28 -4.51 11.33
C LEU A 62 1.78 -5.56 12.32
N GLY A 63 2.88 -6.21 12.02
CA GLY A 63 3.39 -7.30 12.83
C GLY A 63 4.00 -6.90 14.17
N HIS A 64 4.04 -5.61 14.48
CA HIS A 64 4.59 -5.11 15.74
C HIS A 64 3.64 -4.08 16.35
N PRO A 65 3.30 -4.20 17.65
CA PRO A 65 2.41 -3.23 18.30
C PRO A 65 2.99 -1.81 18.27
N GLY A 66 2.13 -0.86 17.98
CA GLY A 66 2.47 0.56 18.08
C GLY A 66 3.02 1.18 16.80
N TRP A 67 3.39 0.39 15.78
CA TRP A 67 3.87 0.95 14.53
C TRP A 67 3.57 0.03 13.34
N ALA A 68 3.61 0.61 12.17
CA ALA A 68 3.34 -0.07 10.92
C ALA A 68 4.49 0.15 9.93
N LEU A 69 4.78 -0.88 9.14
CA LEU A 69 5.75 -0.79 8.05
C LEU A 69 5.00 -0.56 6.74
N LEU A 70 5.39 0.48 6.00
CA LEU A 70 4.89 0.68 4.65
C LEU A 70 5.62 -0.30 3.73
N ASP A 71 4.94 -1.40 3.44
CA ASP A 71 5.53 -2.51 2.69
C ASP A 71 5.57 -2.25 1.18
N TYR A 72 4.48 -1.71 0.64
CA TYR A 72 4.40 -1.32 -0.77
C TYR A 72 3.67 0.01 -0.91
N LEU A 73 4.25 0.89 -1.73
CA LEU A 73 3.60 2.12 -2.17
C LEU A 73 3.62 2.12 -3.69
N CYS A 74 2.46 2.20 -4.29
CA CYS A 74 2.32 2.11 -5.74
C CYS A 74 1.25 3.08 -6.25
N VAL A 75 1.49 3.66 -7.42
CA VAL A 75 0.52 4.52 -8.12
C VAL A 75 0.22 3.87 -9.46
N SER A 76 -1.06 3.78 -9.82
CA SER A 76 -1.48 3.26 -11.10
C SER A 76 -0.79 4.03 -12.24
N SER A 77 -0.34 3.32 -13.28
CA SER A 77 0.42 3.92 -14.38
C SER A 77 -0.30 5.07 -15.06
N ILE A 78 -1.64 5.03 -15.10
CA ILE A 78 -2.44 6.09 -15.74
C ILE A 78 -2.55 7.35 -14.88
N ARG A 79 -2.12 7.30 -13.61
CA ARG A 79 -2.22 8.42 -12.67
C ARG A 79 -0.87 8.91 -12.17
N ARG A 80 0.23 8.39 -12.70
CA ARG A 80 1.57 8.85 -12.33
C ARG A 80 1.75 10.31 -12.75
N ASN A 81 2.53 11.04 -11.96
CA ASN A 81 2.79 12.47 -12.15
C ASN A 81 1.60 13.39 -11.82
N GLY A 82 0.54 12.84 -11.22
CA GLY A 82 -0.62 13.63 -10.80
C GLY A 82 -0.70 13.92 -9.30
N GLY A 83 0.39 13.70 -8.55
CA GLY A 83 0.42 13.94 -7.12
C GLY A 83 -0.27 12.87 -6.28
N VAL A 84 -0.61 11.73 -6.88
CA VAL A 84 -1.33 10.66 -6.17
C VAL A 84 -0.47 10.05 -5.07
N GLY A 85 0.82 9.81 -5.34
CA GLY A 85 1.74 9.26 -4.33
C GLY A 85 1.83 10.15 -3.10
N ALA A 86 1.98 11.46 -3.30
CA ALA A 86 2.01 12.42 -2.20
C ALA A 86 0.68 12.43 -1.42
N SER A 87 -0.43 12.32 -2.13
CA SER A 87 -1.75 12.24 -1.50
C SER A 87 -1.89 11.00 -0.61
N ILE A 88 -1.38 9.86 -1.07
CA ILE A 88 -1.38 8.63 -0.27
C ILE A 88 -0.57 8.81 1.00
N LEU A 89 0.64 9.35 0.89
CA LEU A 89 1.51 9.58 2.05
C LEU A 89 0.86 10.52 3.06
N GLU A 90 0.21 11.58 2.60
CA GLU A 90 -0.48 12.52 3.48
C GLU A 90 -1.62 11.83 4.25
N LYS A 91 -2.39 11.00 3.56
CA LYS A 91 -3.49 10.25 4.19
C LYS A 91 -2.99 9.21 5.18
N LEU A 92 -1.88 8.57 4.89
CA LEU A 92 -1.25 7.64 5.82
C LEU A 92 -0.74 8.38 7.07
N ARG A 93 -0.16 9.57 6.88
CA ARG A 93 0.32 10.38 8.00
C ARG A 93 -0.82 10.75 8.93
N GLU A 94 -1.96 11.12 8.39
CA GLU A 94 -3.14 11.41 9.19
C GLU A 94 -3.58 10.22 10.03
N ARG A 95 -3.56 9.02 9.45
CA ARG A 95 -3.89 7.79 10.18
C ARG A 95 -2.83 7.44 11.22
N GLY A 96 -1.56 7.62 10.88
CA GLY A 96 -0.44 7.31 11.78
C GLY A 96 -0.43 8.13 13.04
N ASN A 97 -0.88 9.37 12.96
CA ASN A 97 -0.94 10.26 14.12
C ASN A 97 -1.86 9.75 15.22
N GLN A 98 -2.74 8.81 14.91
CA GLN A 98 -3.71 8.29 15.86
C GLN A 98 -3.32 6.95 16.46
N ALA A 99 -2.58 6.12 15.72
CA ALA A 99 -2.33 4.76 16.12
C ALA A 99 -0.95 4.21 15.75
N TYR A 100 -0.28 4.75 14.73
CA TYR A 100 0.94 4.16 14.18
C TYR A 100 2.02 5.17 13.93
N VAL A 101 3.26 4.71 14.07
CA VAL A 101 4.42 5.34 13.45
C VAL A 101 4.67 4.54 12.16
N ILE A 102 4.59 5.19 11.02
CA ILE A 102 4.81 4.55 9.74
C ILE A 102 6.28 4.63 9.38
N ILE A 103 6.89 3.49 9.10
CA ILE A 103 8.30 3.38 8.80
C ILE A 103 8.46 2.95 7.35
N LEU A 104 9.22 3.71 6.58
CA LEU A 104 9.59 3.32 5.22
C LEU A 104 10.65 2.23 5.28
N THR A 105 10.67 1.36 4.28
CA THR A 105 11.66 0.30 4.21
C THR A 105 13.06 0.88 3.96
N ALA A 106 14.09 0.11 4.29
CA ALA A 106 15.46 0.54 4.03
C ALA A 106 15.71 0.80 2.55
N TYR A 107 15.03 0.07 1.69
CA TYR A 107 15.13 0.25 0.25
C TYR A 107 14.67 1.65 -0.18
N ASP A 108 13.57 2.11 0.40
CA ASP A 108 13.03 3.44 0.10
C ASP A 108 13.98 4.56 0.56
N TRP A 109 14.70 4.34 1.64
CA TRP A 109 15.68 5.29 2.12
C TRP A 109 16.82 5.52 1.14
N VAL A 110 17.26 4.44 0.48
CA VAL A 110 18.33 4.55 -0.52
C VAL A 110 17.88 5.39 -1.70
N ASP A 111 16.63 5.26 -2.10
CA ASP A 111 16.09 6.00 -3.25
C ASP A 111 15.86 7.48 -2.93
N ILE A 112 15.67 7.82 -1.68
CA ILE A 112 15.42 9.21 -1.26
C ILE A 112 16.73 10.01 -1.23
N GLU A 113 17.83 9.38 -0.93
CA GLU A 113 19.14 10.02 -0.90
C GLU A 113 19.71 10.33 -2.28
#